data_d968ca868d1b3a891574e4f1a0ad5ef0
#
_entry.id   d968ca868d1b3a891574e4f1a0ad5ef0
#
_cell.length_a   1.000
_cell.length_b   1.000
_cell.length_c   1.000
_cell.angle_alpha   90.00
_cell.angle_beta   90.00
_cell.angle_gamma   90.00
#
_symmetry.space_group_name_H-M   'P 1'
#
loop_
_entity.id
_entity.type
_entity.pdbx_description
1 polymer ?
#
loop_
_entity_poly.entity_id
_entity_poly.type
_entity_poly.pdbx_seq_one_letter_code
_entity_poly.pdbx_strand_id
1 'polypeptide(L)'
;MRRLIVGCWLLVVGAAGSAAAERAPSMLPAGRNFKLVWSDEFEGTALDASKWSYRTNFWGKKANWFAAPEDGAVTVKDGFAHLRIVRRADGSYCSPQLQTGGLLWDELDPKTGNGVVWPFRPRERPKFMHRYGYYECRARLQRKAGWWTAFWMQAPANGATLDPRRSGVECDIMESFEPGQHIVHAFHYNGCGPEYRRFNAQRAPYTPTPDGATNVTYSISTDEFHTFGLLWEPDGYTVFIDGKQSGHKVGRLGDEVVSETEEFILVSTELKGFRQSGKPVPEVAAACEAGDEFTVDYVRVYDFAD
;
A
#
# COMPACT_ATOMS: atom_id res chain seq x y z
N MET A 1 -50.08 61.93 -11.80
CA MET A 1 -48.67 61.57 -11.51
C MET A 1 -48.67 60.28 -10.69
N ARG A 2 -48.36 59.13 -11.31
CA ARG A 2 -48.23 57.83 -10.63
C ARG A 2 -46.73 57.53 -10.45
N ARG A 3 -46.28 57.39 -9.21
CA ARG A 3 -44.91 57.02 -8.90
C ARG A 3 -44.81 55.52 -8.96
N LEU A 4 -43.92 54.97 -9.84
CA LEU A 4 -43.50 53.61 -9.83
C LEU A 4 -42.42 53.40 -8.71
N ILE A 5 -42.70 52.47 -7.83
CA ILE A 5 -41.71 51.97 -6.85
C ILE A 5 -41.07 50.72 -7.48
N VAL A 6 -39.77 50.79 -7.83
CA VAL A 6 -38.98 49.70 -8.28
C VAL A 6 -38.40 49.02 -7.04
N GLY A 7 -38.91 47.86 -6.72
CA GLY A 7 -38.37 47.03 -5.63
C GLY A 7 -37.13 46.28 -6.12
N CYS A 8 -35.99 46.55 -5.51
CA CYS A 8 -34.73 45.84 -5.75
C CYS A 8 -34.72 44.58 -4.88
N TRP A 9 -34.81 43.39 -5.51
CA TRP A 9 -34.63 42.12 -4.83
C TRP A 9 -33.15 41.78 -4.80
N LEU A 10 -32.53 41.82 -3.62
CA LEU A 10 -31.20 41.26 -3.38
C LEU A 10 -31.30 39.74 -3.30
N LEU A 11 -30.80 39.08 -4.32
CA LEU A 11 -30.53 37.63 -4.27
C LEU A 11 -29.32 37.40 -3.36
N VAL A 12 -29.55 36.92 -2.15
CA VAL A 12 -28.48 36.36 -1.29
C VAL A 12 -28.21 34.98 -1.80
N VAL A 13 -27.16 34.82 -2.59
CA VAL A 13 -26.58 33.49 -2.91
C VAL A 13 -25.84 33.01 -1.67
N GLY A 14 -26.51 32.21 -0.88
CA GLY A 14 -25.86 31.46 0.20
C GLY A 14 -24.88 30.47 -0.38
N ALA A 15 -23.58 30.71 -0.20
CA ALA A 15 -22.56 29.68 -0.40
C ALA A 15 -22.81 28.56 0.61
N ALA A 16 -23.38 27.44 0.15
CA ALA A 16 -23.41 26.21 0.93
C ALA A 16 -21.96 25.74 1.06
N GLY A 17 -21.33 26.11 2.15
CA GLY A 17 -20.07 25.48 2.56
C GLY A 17 -20.36 24.01 2.77
N SER A 18 -19.83 23.14 1.92
CA SER A 18 -19.76 21.70 2.19
C SER A 18 -19.00 21.54 3.50
N ALA A 19 -19.68 21.14 4.57
CA ALA A 19 -19.00 20.68 5.76
C ALA A 19 -18.14 19.50 5.33
N ALA A 20 -16.82 19.61 5.48
CA ALA A 20 -15.92 18.49 5.26
C ALA A 20 -16.43 17.33 6.13
N ALA A 21 -16.66 16.18 5.51
CA ALA A 21 -17.08 15.00 6.24
C ALA A 21 -16.02 14.73 7.33
N GLU A 22 -16.46 14.50 8.55
CA GLU A 22 -15.55 14.18 9.66
C GLU A 22 -14.75 12.94 9.30
N ARG A 23 -13.43 13.06 9.30
CA ARG A 23 -12.52 11.99 8.92
C ARG A 23 -12.52 10.89 9.96
N ALA A 24 -12.47 9.65 9.49
CA ALA A 24 -12.33 8.52 10.37
C ALA A 24 -11.06 8.67 11.23
N PRO A 25 -11.16 8.49 12.56
CA PRO A 25 -10.00 8.59 13.44
C PRO A 25 -9.00 7.47 13.18
N SER A 26 -7.72 7.71 13.46
CA SER A 26 -6.70 6.67 13.46
C SER A 26 -6.86 5.75 14.67
N MET A 27 -6.51 4.48 14.48
CA MET A 27 -6.54 3.46 15.54
C MET A 27 -5.13 3.23 16.09
N LEU A 28 -4.60 4.26 16.75
CA LEU A 28 -3.24 4.25 17.30
C LEU A 28 -3.09 3.22 18.43
N PRO A 29 -1.94 2.51 18.50
CA PRO A 29 -1.65 1.61 19.60
C PRO A 29 -1.63 2.33 20.94
N ALA A 30 -2.16 1.70 21.98
CA ALA A 30 -2.14 2.25 23.34
C ALA A 30 -0.73 2.25 23.94
N GLY A 31 -0.51 3.14 24.93
CA GLY A 31 0.71 3.17 25.74
C GLY A 31 1.86 3.98 25.15
N ARG A 32 1.65 4.70 24.06
CA ARG A 32 2.58 5.66 23.46
C ARG A 32 1.87 6.90 22.95
N ASN A 33 2.63 7.99 22.86
CA ASN A 33 2.18 9.20 22.19
C ASN A 33 2.70 9.23 20.75
N PHE A 34 1.87 9.71 19.85
CA PHE A 34 2.17 9.76 18.42
C PHE A 34 1.94 11.16 17.87
N LYS A 35 2.79 11.55 16.91
CA LYS A 35 2.67 12.79 16.16
C LYS A 35 2.56 12.45 14.67
N LEU A 36 1.49 12.91 14.02
CA LEU A 36 1.34 12.77 12.57
C LEU A 36 2.47 13.52 11.85
N VAL A 37 3.19 12.82 10.99
CA VAL A 37 4.32 13.38 10.21
C VAL A 37 4.07 13.38 8.72
N TRP A 38 3.19 12.50 8.24
CA TRP A 38 2.78 12.46 6.84
C TRP A 38 1.39 11.83 6.71
N SER A 39 0.59 12.31 5.77
CA SER A 39 -0.65 11.66 5.39
C SER A 39 -1.08 11.97 3.96
N ASP A 40 -1.93 11.11 3.42
CA ASP A 40 -2.83 11.44 2.32
C ASP A 40 -4.24 11.00 2.67
N GLU A 41 -5.14 11.96 2.67
CA GLU A 41 -6.56 11.80 2.96
C GLU A 41 -7.41 11.74 1.68
N PHE A 42 -6.77 11.77 0.53
CA PHE A 42 -7.39 11.73 -0.80
C PHE A 42 -8.56 12.72 -1.01
N GLU A 43 -8.46 13.91 -0.42
CA GLU A 43 -9.52 14.95 -0.49
C GLU A 43 -9.61 15.63 -1.85
N GLY A 44 -8.65 15.43 -2.72
CA GLY A 44 -8.61 16.04 -4.05
C GLY A 44 -9.55 15.39 -5.06
N THR A 45 -9.36 15.78 -6.31
CA THR A 45 -10.02 15.19 -7.48
C THR A 45 -9.05 14.41 -8.38
N ALA A 46 -7.79 14.36 -7.98
CA ALA A 46 -6.72 13.62 -8.64
C ALA A 46 -5.69 13.15 -7.61
N LEU A 47 -4.93 12.12 -7.96
CA LEU A 47 -3.82 11.65 -7.15
C LEU A 47 -2.77 12.75 -7.00
N ASP A 48 -2.34 13.01 -5.77
CA ASP A 48 -1.31 14.00 -5.48
C ASP A 48 0.07 13.51 -5.95
N ALA A 49 0.52 14.03 -7.08
CA ALA A 49 1.81 13.68 -7.66
C ALA A 49 3.01 14.13 -6.81
N SER A 50 2.83 14.98 -5.80
CA SER A 50 3.89 15.31 -4.83
C SER A 50 4.06 14.22 -3.77
N LYS A 51 3.04 13.37 -3.56
CA LYS A 51 3.04 12.28 -2.58
C LYS A 51 3.23 10.91 -3.22
N TRP A 52 2.71 10.69 -4.42
CA TRP A 52 2.64 9.38 -5.06
C TRP A 52 3.28 9.35 -6.44
N SER A 53 3.88 8.22 -6.77
CA SER A 53 4.26 7.82 -8.12
C SER A 53 3.61 6.48 -8.45
N TYR A 54 3.40 6.23 -9.74
CA TYR A 54 3.05 4.90 -10.23
C TYR A 54 4.31 4.04 -10.31
N ARG A 55 4.27 2.84 -9.72
CA ARG A 55 5.28 1.82 -9.93
C ARG A 55 4.91 1.05 -11.19
N THR A 56 5.74 1.15 -12.22
CA THR A 56 5.49 0.53 -13.54
C THR A 56 6.45 -0.62 -13.84
N ASN A 57 7.33 -0.94 -12.90
CA ASN A 57 8.27 -2.04 -13.04
C ASN A 57 8.07 -3.09 -11.92
N PHE A 58 8.43 -4.30 -12.23
CA PHE A 58 8.47 -5.42 -11.31
C PHE A 58 9.89 -5.94 -11.25
N TRP A 59 10.52 -5.82 -10.09
CA TRP A 59 11.90 -6.28 -9.86
C TRP A 59 12.87 -5.77 -10.94
N GLY A 60 12.83 -4.46 -11.23
CA GLY A 60 13.69 -3.82 -12.21
C GLY A 60 13.32 -4.06 -13.68
N LYS A 61 12.28 -4.81 -13.96
CA LYS A 61 11.76 -5.04 -15.32
C LYS A 61 10.43 -4.34 -15.51
N LYS A 62 10.27 -3.67 -16.64
CA LYS A 62 8.98 -3.07 -17.00
C LYS A 62 7.90 -4.16 -17.01
N ALA A 63 6.83 -3.91 -16.27
CA ALA A 63 5.70 -4.82 -16.15
C ALA A 63 4.49 -4.21 -16.85
N ASN A 64 4.18 -4.71 -18.05
CA ASN A 64 3.08 -4.14 -18.84
C ASN A 64 1.71 -4.31 -18.19
N TRP A 65 1.58 -5.18 -17.20
CA TRP A 65 0.35 -5.34 -16.41
C TRP A 65 0.23 -4.36 -15.24
N PHE A 66 1.23 -3.52 -15.00
CA PHE A 66 1.09 -2.40 -14.09
C PHE A 66 0.60 -1.18 -14.84
N ALA A 67 -0.37 -0.50 -14.24
CA ALA A 67 -0.97 0.67 -14.84
C ALA A 67 -0.01 1.88 -14.75
N ALA A 68 -0.05 2.67 -15.80
CA ALA A 68 0.51 4.01 -15.84
C ALA A 68 -0.60 5.06 -15.63
N PRO A 69 -0.27 6.33 -15.38
CA PRO A 69 -1.28 7.38 -15.18
C PRO A 69 -2.35 7.47 -16.28
N GLU A 70 -1.93 7.27 -17.53
CA GLU A 70 -2.79 7.33 -18.72
C GLU A 70 -3.81 6.20 -18.81
N ASP A 71 -3.62 5.10 -18.08
CA ASP A 71 -4.57 3.99 -18.05
C ASP A 71 -5.85 4.30 -17.25
N GLY A 72 -5.83 5.36 -16.42
CA GLY A 72 -6.99 5.76 -15.63
C GLY A 72 -7.40 4.75 -14.55
N ALA A 73 -6.48 3.90 -14.12
CA ALA A 73 -6.73 2.83 -13.15
C ALA A 73 -6.88 3.34 -11.71
N VAL A 74 -6.51 4.60 -11.46
CA VAL A 74 -6.70 5.28 -10.16
C VAL A 74 -7.56 6.50 -10.37
N THR A 75 -8.59 6.65 -9.55
CA THR A 75 -9.39 7.87 -9.46
C THR A 75 -9.48 8.33 -8.01
N VAL A 76 -9.39 9.64 -7.79
CA VAL A 76 -9.59 10.25 -6.47
C VAL A 76 -10.89 11.04 -6.52
N LYS A 77 -11.83 10.67 -5.68
CA LYS A 77 -13.14 11.33 -5.57
C LYS A 77 -13.78 11.00 -4.23
N ASP A 78 -14.67 11.86 -3.80
CA ASP A 78 -15.48 11.68 -2.58
C ASP A 78 -14.65 11.39 -1.32
N GLY A 79 -13.36 11.82 -1.31
CA GLY A 79 -12.42 11.59 -0.21
C GLY A 79 -11.74 10.22 -0.24
N PHE A 80 -11.76 9.52 -1.36
CA PHE A 80 -11.16 8.19 -1.49
C PHE A 80 -10.29 8.07 -2.73
N ALA A 81 -9.26 7.23 -2.64
CA ALA A 81 -8.58 6.71 -3.83
C ALA A 81 -9.21 5.36 -4.21
N HIS A 82 -9.63 5.25 -5.46
CA HIS A 82 -10.22 4.04 -6.04
C HIS A 82 -9.22 3.42 -7.02
N LEU A 83 -8.72 2.25 -6.69
CA LEU A 83 -7.80 1.47 -7.50
C LEU A 83 -8.57 0.35 -8.20
N ARG A 84 -8.45 0.25 -9.54
CA ARG A 84 -9.24 -0.68 -10.36
C ARG A 84 -8.39 -1.44 -11.34
N ILE A 85 -8.89 -2.61 -11.75
CA ILE A 85 -8.41 -3.27 -12.96
C ILE A 85 -8.96 -2.52 -14.16
N VAL A 86 -8.10 -2.28 -15.16
CA VAL A 86 -8.49 -1.64 -16.42
C VAL A 86 -8.15 -2.56 -17.58
N ARG A 87 -9.05 -2.64 -18.55
CA ARG A 87 -8.81 -3.26 -19.85
C ARG A 87 -8.42 -2.18 -20.86
N ARG A 88 -7.23 -2.30 -21.42
CA ARG A 88 -6.71 -1.40 -22.45
C ARG A 88 -7.37 -1.66 -23.82
N ALA A 89 -7.17 -0.73 -24.74
CA ALA A 89 -7.70 -0.84 -26.10
C ALA A 89 -7.16 -2.07 -26.89
N ASP A 90 -5.94 -2.50 -26.58
CA ASP A 90 -5.33 -3.71 -27.14
C ASP A 90 -5.85 -5.01 -26.52
N GLY A 91 -6.78 -4.92 -25.58
CA GLY A 91 -7.37 -6.05 -24.87
C GLY A 91 -6.57 -6.53 -23.65
N SER A 92 -5.39 -5.98 -23.40
CA SER A 92 -4.59 -6.30 -22.19
C SER A 92 -5.22 -5.73 -20.93
N TYR A 93 -4.89 -6.33 -19.78
CA TYR A 93 -5.32 -5.86 -18.48
C TYR A 93 -4.16 -5.27 -17.70
N CYS A 94 -4.44 -4.25 -16.90
CA CYS A 94 -3.48 -3.67 -15.96
C CYS A 94 -4.15 -3.29 -14.64
N SER A 95 -3.34 -3.17 -13.59
CA SER A 95 -3.76 -2.70 -12.26
C SER A 95 -2.71 -1.78 -11.66
N PRO A 96 -3.11 -0.81 -10.81
CA PRO A 96 -2.19 0.21 -10.33
C PRO A 96 -1.36 -0.26 -9.15
N GLN A 97 -0.12 0.24 -9.11
CA GLN A 97 0.72 0.22 -7.91
C GLN A 97 1.18 1.64 -7.62
N LEU A 98 0.78 2.16 -6.47
CA LEU A 98 1.18 3.48 -5.99
C LEU A 98 2.32 3.35 -5.00
N GLN A 99 3.28 4.27 -5.06
CA GLN A 99 4.42 4.30 -4.14
C GLN A 99 4.83 5.72 -3.77
N THR A 100 5.33 5.90 -2.56
CA THR A 100 5.95 7.16 -2.13
C THR A 100 7.45 7.19 -2.42
N GLY A 101 8.03 6.10 -2.90
CA GLY A 101 9.46 5.92 -3.16
C GLY A 101 9.99 6.64 -4.41
N GLY A 102 9.11 7.23 -5.20
CA GLY A 102 9.45 7.78 -6.50
C GLY A 102 9.63 6.71 -7.58
N LEU A 103 9.88 7.14 -8.81
CA LEU A 103 10.14 6.22 -9.92
C LEU A 103 11.50 5.55 -9.76
N LEU A 104 11.50 4.23 -9.94
CA LEU A 104 12.70 3.41 -9.95
C LEU A 104 13.13 3.14 -11.40
N TRP A 105 14.40 2.80 -11.60
CA TRP A 105 14.89 2.37 -12.89
C TRP A 105 14.25 1.04 -13.30
N ASP A 106 14.01 0.86 -14.62
CA ASP A 106 13.48 -0.38 -15.17
C ASP A 106 14.53 -1.50 -15.24
N GLU A 107 15.78 -1.20 -14.88
CA GLU A 107 16.91 -2.10 -14.96
C GLU A 107 17.64 -2.20 -13.63
N LEU A 108 18.13 -3.39 -13.34
CA LEU A 108 19.03 -3.63 -12.21
C LEU A 108 20.33 -2.85 -12.38
N ASP A 109 20.88 -2.33 -11.30
CA ASP A 109 22.23 -1.79 -11.35
C ASP A 109 23.24 -2.94 -11.58
N PRO A 110 23.95 -2.97 -12.73
CA PRO A 110 24.90 -4.04 -13.04
C PRO A 110 26.06 -4.10 -12.04
N LYS A 111 26.33 -3.03 -11.29
CA LYS A 111 27.39 -3.02 -10.26
C LYS A 111 27.00 -3.73 -8.98
N THR A 112 25.72 -3.88 -8.74
CA THR A 112 25.19 -4.47 -7.51
C THR A 112 24.32 -5.69 -7.81
N GLY A 113 23.92 -5.89 -9.06
CA GLY A 113 23.07 -6.98 -9.51
C GLY A 113 23.78 -8.31 -9.70
N ASN A 114 24.66 -8.69 -8.78
CA ASN A 114 25.38 -9.96 -8.82
C ASN A 114 24.53 -11.17 -8.40
N GLY A 115 23.22 -11.11 -8.58
CA GLY A 115 22.27 -12.17 -8.24
C GLY A 115 21.87 -12.24 -6.78
N VAL A 116 22.43 -11.40 -5.92
CA VAL A 116 21.99 -11.31 -4.51
C VAL A 116 20.87 -10.30 -4.36
N VAL A 117 20.69 -9.37 -5.34
CA VAL A 117 20.11 -8.12 -5.00
C VAL A 117 19.43 -7.44 -6.15
N TRP A 118 18.40 -6.72 -5.79
CA TRP A 118 17.57 -5.86 -6.61
C TRP A 118 17.78 -4.37 -6.27
N PRO A 119 18.99 -3.78 -6.38
CA PRO A 119 19.12 -2.36 -6.14
C PRO A 119 18.45 -1.64 -7.29
N PHE A 120 17.30 -1.14 -7.03
CA PHE A 120 16.64 -0.22 -7.95
C PHE A 120 17.35 1.12 -7.85
N ARG A 121 17.81 1.64 -8.99
CA ARG A 121 18.26 3.03 -9.03
C ARG A 121 17.04 3.93 -9.02
N PRO A 122 16.91 4.87 -8.08
CA PRO A 122 15.84 5.86 -8.15
C PRO A 122 16.04 6.72 -9.42
N ARG A 123 14.99 6.84 -10.23
CA ARG A 123 14.95 7.80 -11.36
C ARG A 123 14.63 9.20 -10.88
N GLU A 124 13.91 9.29 -9.78
CA GLU A 124 13.57 10.54 -9.11
C GLU A 124 13.78 10.40 -7.61
N ARG A 125 13.88 11.53 -6.94
CA ARG A 125 13.96 11.54 -5.50
C ARG A 125 12.66 10.95 -4.90
N PRO A 126 12.76 10.08 -3.88
CA PRO A 126 11.60 9.62 -3.13
C PRO A 126 10.75 10.79 -2.62
N LYS A 127 9.45 10.67 -2.70
CA LYS A 127 8.50 11.69 -2.26
C LYS A 127 8.34 11.68 -0.75
N PHE A 128 8.33 10.46 -0.18
CA PHE A 128 8.37 10.26 1.26
C PHE A 128 9.02 8.90 1.56
N MET A 129 9.93 8.93 2.51
CA MET A 129 10.48 7.75 3.18
C MET A 129 10.57 8.03 4.67
N HIS A 130 10.43 7.02 5.48
CA HIS A 130 10.48 7.16 6.93
C HIS A 130 10.98 5.88 7.58
N ARG A 131 11.47 5.99 8.82
CA ARG A 131 11.95 4.88 9.62
C ARG A 131 11.34 4.93 11.01
N TYR A 132 10.84 3.78 11.47
CA TYR A 132 10.13 3.63 12.75
C TYR A 132 8.79 4.37 12.78
N GLY A 133 8.11 4.31 13.92
CA GLY A 133 6.82 4.94 14.13
C GLY A 133 5.63 4.02 13.83
N TYR A 134 4.48 4.62 13.56
CA TYR A 134 3.26 3.90 13.25
C TYR A 134 2.73 4.28 11.87
N TYR A 135 2.46 3.28 11.06
CA TYR A 135 1.95 3.40 9.69
C TYR A 135 0.56 2.83 9.64
N GLU A 136 -0.38 3.55 9.06
CA GLU A 136 -1.78 3.15 9.01
C GLU A 136 -2.40 3.42 7.65
N CYS A 137 -3.13 2.44 7.13
CA CYS A 137 -3.97 2.56 5.96
C CYS A 137 -5.39 2.13 6.33
N ARG A 138 -6.39 2.96 6.02
CA ARG A 138 -7.79 2.58 6.11
C ARG A 138 -8.33 2.33 4.71
N ALA A 139 -8.82 1.11 4.49
CA ALA A 139 -9.23 0.69 3.15
C ALA A 139 -10.38 -0.32 3.19
N ARG A 140 -11.10 -0.39 2.07
CA ARG A 140 -12.08 -1.44 1.78
C ARG A 140 -11.53 -2.29 0.64
N LEU A 141 -11.45 -3.59 0.89
CA LEU A 141 -10.81 -4.54 -0.02
C LEU A 141 -11.67 -4.86 -1.25
N GLN A 142 -11.04 -5.45 -2.25
CA GLN A 142 -11.70 -5.99 -3.44
C GLN A 142 -12.75 -7.05 -3.07
N ARG A 143 -13.82 -7.13 -3.87
CA ARG A 143 -14.92 -8.08 -3.68
C ARG A 143 -14.85 -9.29 -4.61
N LYS A 144 -14.00 -9.23 -5.63
CA LYS A 144 -13.88 -10.26 -6.67
C LYS A 144 -12.51 -10.94 -6.60
N ALA A 145 -12.49 -12.20 -6.96
CA ALA A 145 -11.26 -12.94 -7.17
C ALA A 145 -10.53 -12.46 -8.45
N GLY A 146 -9.30 -12.91 -8.65
CA GLY A 146 -8.52 -12.63 -9.85
C GLY A 146 -7.43 -11.57 -9.67
N TRP A 147 -7.42 -10.86 -8.58
CA TRP A 147 -6.40 -9.89 -8.20
C TRP A 147 -6.22 -9.85 -6.69
N TRP A 148 -5.14 -9.25 -6.20
CA TRP A 148 -4.97 -8.98 -4.78
C TRP A 148 -4.52 -7.56 -4.53
N THR A 149 -4.78 -7.10 -3.33
CA THR A 149 -4.48 -5.77 -2.85
C THR A 149 -3.46 -5.84 -1.74
N ALA A 150 -2.63 -4.81 -1.61
CA ALA A 150 -1.63 -4.76 -0.56
C ALA A 150 -1.38 -3.33 -0.08
N PHE A 151 -1.09 -3.23 1.21
CA PHE A 151 -0.48 -2.08 1.88
C PHE A 151 0.82 -2.57 2.50
N TRP A 152 1.94 -2.05 2.02
CA TRP A 152 3.26 -2.58 2.32
C TRP A 152 4.36 -1.54 2.22
N MET A 153 5.56 -1.91 2.63
CA MET A 153 6.72 -1.02 2.64
C MET A 153 7.94 -1.73 2.07
N GLN A 154 8.85 -0.96 1.50
CA GLN A 154 10.09 -1.44 0.95
C GLN A 154 11.17 -0.36 0.98
N ALA A 155 12.43 -0.75 1.21
CA ALA A 155 13.55 0.15 1.01
C ALA A 155 14.04 0.12 -0.45
N PRO A 156 14.57 1.24 -1.00
CA PRO A 156 15.18 1.25 -2.32
C PRO A 156 16.35 0.28 -2.45
N ALA A 157 17.03 -0.01 -1.34
CA ALA A 157 18.17 -0.92 -1.27
C ALA A 157 17.79 -2.35 -0.90
N ASN A 158 16.48 -2.71 -0.89
CA ASN A 158 16.03 -4.02 -0.47
C ASN A 158 16.81 -5.13 -1.22
N GLY A 159 17.46 -6.00 -0.44
CA GLY A 159 18.31 -7.03 -0.96
C GLY A 159 19.71 -6.59 -1.45
N ALA A 160 20.14 -5.32 -1.34
CA ALA A 160 21.46 -4.85 -1.77
C ALA A 160 22.62 -5.44 -0.96
N THR A 161 22.35 -5.94 0.20
CA THR A 161 23.30 -6.70 1.04
C THR A 161 22.57 -7.84 1.73
N LEU A 162 23.30 -8.79 2.28
CA LEU A 162 22.75 -9.85 3.13
C LEU A 162 22.50 -9.40 4.58
N ASP A 163 22.66 -8.11 4.86
CA ASP A 163 22.30 -7.46 6.13
C ASP A 163 20.98 -6.66 5.96
N PRO A 164 19.83 -7.23 6.34
CA PRO A 164 18.54 -6.56 6.18
C PRO A 164 18.39 -5.28 7.01
N ARG A 165 19.20 -5.09 8.07
CA ARG A 165 19.21 -3.81 8.80
C ARG A 165 19.56 -2.65 7.89
N ARG A 166 20.50 -2.88 6.98
CA ARG A 166 21.06 -1.88 6.07
C ARG A 166 20.36 -1.83 4.72
N SER A 167 19.87 -2.97 4.24
CA SER A 167 19.20 -3.06 2.94
C SER A 167 17.68 -2.96 3.02
N GLY A 168 17.12 -3.00 4.22
CA GLY A 168 15.68 -2.94 4.42
C GLY A 168 15.01 -4.31 4.44
N VAL A 169 13.80 -4.31 4.94
CA VAL A 169 12.88 -5.45 5.00
C VAL A 169 11.64 -5.10 4.22
N GLU A 170 11.21 -5.95 3.29
CA GLU A 170 9.88 -5.79 2.70
C GLU A 170 8.85 -6.16 3.76
N CYS A 171 8.04 -5.19 4.14
CA CYS A 171 7.04 -5.33 5.20
C CYS A 171 5.64 -5.29 4.58
N ASP A 172 5.04 -6.46 4.35
CA ASP A 172 3.66 -6.57 3.90
C ASP A 172 2.73 -6.43 5.09
N ILE A 173 2.29 -5.20 5.35
CA ILE A 173 1.40 -4.88 6.46
C ILE A 173 0.03 -5.54 6.26
N MET A 174 -0.44 -5.56 5.01
CA MET A 174 -1.64 -6.26 4.61
C MET A 174 -1.52 -6.74 3.17
N GLU A 175 -1.76 -8.01 2.94
CA GLU A 175 -2.02 -8.58 1.62
C GLU A 175 -3.35 -9.33 1.65
N SER A 176 -4.20 -9.13 0.64
CA SER A 176 -5.46 -9.85 0.45
C SER A 176 -5.46 -10.53 -0.90
N PHE A 177 -5.24 -11.84 -0.92
CA PHE A 177 -5.19 -12.67 -2.14
C PHE A 177 -6.57 -13.16 -2.58
N GLU A 178 -7.51 -13.27 -1.64
CA GLU A 178 -8.90 -13.66 -1.86
C GLU A 178 -9.81 -12.63 -1.19
N PRO A 179 -10.98 -12.34 -1.74
CA PRO A 179 -11.86 -11.29 -1.23
C PRO A 179 -12.18 -11.47 0.27
N GLY A 180 -11.65 -10.60 1.11
CA GLY A 180 -11.86 -10.60 2.56
C GLY A 180 -11.36 -11.84 3.30
N GLN A 181 -10.64 -12.74 2.64
CA GLN A 181 -10.06 -13.95 3.21
C GLN A 181 -8.56 -13.93 3.07
N HIS A 182 -7.89 -14.75 3.87
CA HIS A 182 -6.44 -14.92 3.77
C HIS A 182 -5.67 -13.60 3.83
N ILE A 183 -6.01 -12.73 4.81
CA ILE A 183 -5.20 -11.55 5.09
C ILE A 183 -3.85 -12.01 5.64
N VAL A 184 -2.78 -11.60 4.97
CA VAL A 184 -1.42 -12.00 5.29
C VAL A 184 -0.63 -10.79 5.77
N HIS A 185 0.19 -11.01 6.80
CA HIS A 185 1.23 -10.09 7.26
C HIS A 185 2.57 -10.79 7.08
N ALA A 186 3.40 -10.32 6.17
CA ALA A 186 4.67 -10.97 5.85
C ALA A 186 5.85 -10.00 5.91
N PHE A 187 7.01 -10.54 6.25
CA PHE A 187 8.27 -9.81 6.28
C PHE A 187 9.28 -10.59 5.46
N HIS A 188 9.78 -9.97 4.39
CA HIS A 188 10.68 -10.60 3.43
C HIS A 188 12.07 -10.00 3.53
N TYR A 189 13.04 -10.87 3.72
CA TYR A 189 14.44 -10.52 3.91
C TYR A 189 15.25 -10.89 2.68
N ASN A 190 16.30 -10.14 2.44
CA ASN A 190 17.27 -10.36 1.38
C ASN A 190 16.68 -10.30 -0.05
N GLY A 191 15.60 -9.53 -0.24
CA GLY A 191 15.05 -9.21 -1.55
C GLY A 191 14.71 -10.40 -2.43
N CYS A 192 14.27 -11.52 -1.84
CA CYS A 192 14.00 -12.79 -2.52
C CYS A 192 15.22 -13.37 -3.27
N GLY A 193 16.44 -12.92 -2.92
CA GLY A 193 17.71 -13.42 -3.46
C GLY A 193 18.25 -14.62 -2.68
N PRO A 194 19.56 -14.88 -2.79
CA PRO A 194 20.23 -15.84 -1.91
C PRO A 194 19.98 -15.56 -0.44
N GLU A 195 19.85 -16.61 0.36
CA GLU A 195 19.51 -16.51 1.78
C GLU A 195 18.17 -15.79 2.06
N TYR A 196 17.25 -15.83 1.09
CA TYR A 196 15.89 -15.36 1.28
C TYR A 196 15.23 -16.02 2.47
N ARG A 197 14.59 -15.18 3.31
CA ARG A 197 13.78 -15.64 4.46
C ARG A 197 12.49 -14.86 4.49
N ARG A 198 11.43 -15.55 4.89
CA ARG A 198 10.11 -14.95 5.10
C ARG A 198 9.64 -15.26 6.51
N PHE A 199 9.14 -14.25 7.19
CA PHE A 199 8.50 -14.38 8.49
C PHE A 199 7.04 -13.92 8.38
N ASN A 200 6.19 -14.63 9.09
CA ASN A 200 4.77 -14.32 9.10
C ASN A 200 4.33 -14.03 10.54
N ALA A 201 3.85 -12.81 10.80
CA ALA A 201 3.45 -12.39 12.14
C ALA A 201 2.30 -13.21 12.75
N GLN A 202 1.52 -13.87 11.93
CA GLN A 202 0.34 -14.62 12.37
C GLN A 202 0.65 -16.00 12.95
N ARG A 203 1.91 -16.40 12.99
CA ARG A 203 2.32 -17.70 13.55
C ARG A 203 2.70 -17.60 15.03
N ALA A 204 2.04 -18.39 15.87
CA ALA A 204 2.45 -18.61 17.25
C ALA A 204 2.35 -20.13 17.59
N PRO A 205 3.37 -20.77 18.23
CA PRO A 205 4.73 -20.25 18.38
C PRO A 205 5.44 -20.14 17.03
N TYR A 206 6.30 -19.17 16.90
CA TYR A 206 7.04 -18.93 15.67
C TYR A 206 7.85 -20.17 15.26
N THR A 207 7.62 -20.65 14.06
CA THR A 207 8.47 -21.65 13.41
C THR A 207 8.83 -21.11 12.05
N PRO A 208 10.11 -20.87 11.73
CA PRO A 208 10.51 -20.49 10.38
C PRO A 208 9.99 -21.55 9.41
N THR A 209 9.28 -21.15 8.35
CA THR A 209 8.95 -22.07 7.27
C THR A 209 9.82 -21.74 6.08
N PRO A 210 10.60 -22.70 5.57
CA PRO A 210 11.38 -22.52 4.36
C PRO A 210 10.51 -22.17 3.14
N ASP A 211 9.26 -22.56 3.13
CA ASP A 211 8.31 -22.42 2.04
C ASP A 211 7.23 -21.36 2.26
N GLY A 212 7.29 -20.65 3.40
CA GLY A 212 6.39 -19.52 3.66
C GLY A 212 4.90 -19.88 3.81
N ALA A 213 4.55 -21.15 3.75
CA ALA A 213 3.18 -21.57 3.78
C ALA A 213 2.75 -21.96 5.19
N THR A 214 2.06 -21.07 5.87
CA THR A 214 0.93 -21.43 6.73
C THR A 214 0.27 -20.16 7.20
N ASN A 215 -0.82 -19.92 6.62
CA ASN A 215 -1.70 -18.82 6.80
C ASN A 215 -2.57 -19.07 8.03
N VAL A 216 -2.33 -18.37 9.12
CA VAL A 216 -3.45 -18.03 9.97
C VAL A 216 -4.14 -16.90 9.23
N THR A 217 -5.28 -17.20 8.66
CA THR A 217 -5.99 -16.27 7.80
C THR A 217 -7.02 -15.56 8.63
N TYR A 218 -6.94 -14.24 8.65
CA TYR A 218 -8.03 -13.42 9.12
C TYR A 218 -9.04 -13.24 7.99
N SER A 219 -10.33 -13.42 8.31
CA SER A 219 -11.40 -13.06 7.40
C SER A 219 -11.99 -11.74 7.86
N ILE A 220 -12.15 -10.82 6.94
CA ILE A 220 -12.78 -9.52 7.17
C ILE A 220 -13.86 -9.26 6.11
N SER A 221 -14.78 -8.36 6.43
CA SER A 221 -15.80 -7.92 5.47
C SER A 221 -15.17 -7.17 4.30
N THR A 222 -15.64 -7.40 3.08
CA THR A 222 -15.28 -6.58 1.91
C THR A 222 -16.28 -5.44 1.67
N ASP A 223 -17.33 -5.34 2.49
CA ASP A 223 -18.32 -4.27 2.41
C ASP A 223 -17.99 -3.08 3.33
N GLU A 224 -17.06 -3.27 4.25
CA GLU A 224 -16.66 -2.30 5.26
C GLU A 224 -15.22 -1.82 5.08
N PHE A 225 -14.93 -0.65 5.63
CA PHE A 225 -13.55 -0.16 5.73
C PHE A 225 -12.90 -0.74 6.98
N HIS A 226 -11.69 -1.26 6.79
CA HIS A 226 -10.83 -1.76 7.84
C HIS A 226 -9.56 -0.94 7.93
N THR A 227 -8.95 -0.89 9.12
CA THR A 227 -7.69 -0.22 9.36
C THR A 227 -6.58 -1.25 9.49
N PHE A 228 -5.52 -1.09 8.71
CA PHE A 228 -4.32 -1.92 8.75
C PHE A 228 -3.16 -1.07 9.24
N GLY A 229 -2.50 -1.52 10.31
CA GLY A 229 -1.45 -0.75 10.95
C GLY A 229 -0.17 -1.54 11.19
N LEU A 230 0.97 -0.84 11.16
CA LEU A 230 2.29 -1.35 11.54
C LEU A 230 2.93 -0.43 12.57
N LEU A 231 3.21 -0.93 13.74
CA LEU A 231 4.12 -0.32 14.71
C LEU A 231 5.53 -0.86 14.44
N TRP A 232 6.38 0.00 13.91
CA TRP A 232 7.77 -0.31 13.63
C TRP A 232 8.67 0.35 14.68
N GLU A 233 9.28 -0.48 15.50
CA GLU A 233 10.18 -0.09 16.60
C GLU A 233 11.59 -0.63 16.33
N PRO A 234 12.64 -0.10 16.98
CA PRO A 234 14.00 -0.63 16.84
C PRO A 234 14.14 -2.12 17.18
N ASP A 235 13.23 -2.66 17.97
CA ASP A 235 13.24 -4.04 18.45
C ASP A 235 12.14 -4.92 17.83
N GLY A 236 11.39 -4.43 16.83
CA GLY A 236 10.41 -5.29 16.15
C GLY A 236 9.30 -4.56 15.42
N TYR A 237 8.51 -5.40 14.74
CA TYR A 237 7.31 -5.02 14.00
C TYR A 237 6.08 -5.62 14.66
N THR A 238 5.07 -4.82 14.93
CA THR A 238 3.77 -5.28 15.43
C THR A 238 2.68 -4.83 14.48
N VAL A 239 1.90 -5.78 13.97
CA VAL A 239 0.83 -5.50 13.01
C VAL A 239 -0.52 -5.41 13.72
N PHE A 240 -1.42 -4.57 13.19
CA PHE A 240 -2.74 -4.33 13.72
C PHE A 240 -3.80 -4.42 12.62
N ILE A 241 -4.96 -4.96 12.97
CA ILE A 241 -6.19 -4.86 12.19
C ILE A 241 -7.25 -4.23 13.10
N ASP A 242 -7.88 -3.16 12.65
CA ASP A 242 -8.91 -2.43 13.40
C ASP A 242 -8.48 -2.09 14.84
N GLY A 243 -7.23 -1.61 14.99
CA GLY A 243 -6.62 -1.24 16.26
C GLY A 243 -6.27 -2.40 17.18
N LYS A 244 -6.48 -3.64 16.76
CA LYS A 244 -6.15 -4.84 17.53
C LYS A 244 -4.90 -5.49 16.98
N GLN A 245 -3.96 -5.85 17.86
CA GLN A 245 -2.76 -6.57 17.46
C GLN A 245 -3.11 -7.88 16.76
N SER A 246 -2.52 -8.07 15.59
CA SER A 246 -2.70 -9.22 14.72
C SER A 246 -1.41 -10.04 14.68
N GLY A 247 -1.35 -11.11 15.48
CA GLY A 247 -0.17 -11.95 15.56
C GLY A 247 0.85 -11.54 16.61
N HIS A 248 2.09 -12.02 16.47
CA HIS A 248 3.19 -11.73 17.38
C HIS A 248 4.07 -10.58 16.85
N LYS A 249 4.88 -9.98 17.74
CA LYS A 249 5.88 -9.01 17.34
C LYS A 249 7.05 -9.72 16.64
N VAL A 250 7.28 -9.41 15.38
CA VAL A 250 8.41 -9.91 14.57
C VAL A 250 9.66 -9.07 14.88
N GLY A 251 10.83 -9.70 14.95
CA GLY A 251 12.11 -9.05 15.24
C GLY A 251 12.76 -9.47 16.58
N ARG A 252 12.08 -10.35 17.32
CA ARG A 252 12.57 -10.80 18.65
C ARG A 252 13.00 -12.26 18.73
N LEU A 253 12.72 -13.05 17.69
CA LEU A 253 12.93 -14.49 17.73
C LEU A 253 13.98 -14.91 16.72
N GLY A 254 15.12 -15.38 17.21
CA GLY A 254 16.15 -16.01 16.39
C GLY A 254 16.76 -15.07 15.35
N ASP A 255 16.60 -15.40 14.09
CA ASP A 255 17.18 -14.70 12.94
C ASP A 255 16.33 -13.52 12.42
N GLU A 256 15.25 -13.21 13.09
CA GLU A 256 14.45 -12.02 12.76
C GLU A 256 15.26 -10.76 13.02
N VAL A 257 15.26 -9.85 12.07
CA VAL A 257 15.94 -8.56 12.20
C VAL A 257 14.97 -7.43 11.85
N VAL A 258 15.27 -6.25 12.33
CA VAL A 258 14.51 -5.05 12.06
C VAL A 258 15.32 -4.15 11.13
N SER A 259 14.70 -3.59 10.12
CA SER A 259 15.30 -2.59 9.25
C SER A 259 15.73 -1.36 10.05
N GLU A 260 16.91 -0.85 9.77
CA GLU A 260 17.43 0.40 10.31
C GLU A 260 17.55 1.49 9.24
N THR A 261 16.97 1.23 8.05
CA THR A 261 16.96 2.17 6.93
C THR A 261 15.55 2.69 6.67
N GLU A 262 15.46 3.88 6.10
CA GLU A 262 14.17 4.44 5.70
C GLU A 262 13.53 3.61 4.59
N GLU A 263 12.22 3.45 4.68
CA GLU A 263 11.42 2.72 3.71
C GLU A 263 10.28 3.59 3.18
N PHE A 264 9.89 3.31 1.94
CA PHE A 264 8.76 3.96 1.29
C PHE A 264 7.52 3.07 1.35
N ILE A 265 6.37 3.70 1.24
CA ILE A 265 5.05 3.07 1.31
C ILE A 265 4.59 2.69 -0.09
N LEU A 266 3.92 1.54 -0.18
CA LEU A 266 3.21 1.09 -1.36
C LEU A 266 1.75 0.78 -1.01
N VAL A 267 0.87 1.23 -1.88
CA VAL A 267 -0.54 0.83 -1.95
C VAL A 267 -0.77 0.28 -3.33
N SER A 268 -1.04 -1.00 -3.42
CA SER A 268 -0.92 -1.68 -4.69
C SER A 268 -2.00 -2.71 -4.93
N THR A 269 -2.16 -3.04 -6.20
CA THR A 269 -2.96 -4.15 -6.68
C THR A 269 -2.16 -4.96 -7.67
N GLU A 270 -2.36 -6.28 -7.73
CA GLU A 270 -1.69 -7.13 -8.68
C GLU A 270 -2.67 -8.14 -9.31
N LEU A 271 -2.50 -8.39 -10.60
CA LEU A 271 -3.35 -9.32 -11.35
C LEU A 271 -2.85 -10.75 -11.21
N LYS A 272 -3.73 -11.67 -10.81
CA LYS A 272 -3.40 -13.10 -10.73
C LYS A 272 -3.05 -13.68 -12.10
N GLY A 273 -2.09 -14.58 -12.11
CA GLY A 273 -1.63 -15.31 -13.30
C GLY A 273 -0.42 -14.69 -13.98
N PHE A 274 -0.19 -13.39 -13.90
CA PHE A 274 0.95 -12.76 -14.60
C PHE A 274 2.31 -13.24 -14.13
N ARG A 275 2.53 -13.36 -12.83
CA ARG A 275 3.81 -13.87 -12.28
C ARG A 275 4.10 -15.30 -12.71
N GLN A 276 3.06 -16.15 -12.84
CA GLN A 276 3.18 -17.58 -13.10
C GLN A 276 3.23 -17.90 -14.59
N SER A 277 2.40 -17.25 -15.41
CA SER A 277 2.21 -17.61 -16.81
C SER A 277 2.34 -16.48 -17.82
N GLY A 278 2.54 -15.24 -17.33
CA GLY A 278 2.53 -14.05 -18.18
C GLY A 278 1.14 -13.71 -18.76
N LYS A 279 0.07 -14.33 -18.23
CA LYS A 279 -1.31 -14.13 -18.68
C LYS A 279 -2.24 -14.01 -17.46
N PRO A 280 -3.31 -13.19 -17.56
CA PRO A 280 -4.30 -13.11 -16.50
C PRO A 280 -5.11 -14.41 -16.41
N VAL A 281 -5.60 -14.71 -15.20
CA VAL A 281 -6.64 -15.72 -15.01
C VAL A 281 -8.00 -15.16 -15.44
N PRO A 282 -8.98 -16.02 -15.79
CA PRO A 282 -10.31 -15.56 -16.25
C PRO A 282 -11.03 -14.62 -15.29
N GLU A 283 -10.81 -14.78 -13.99
CA GLU A 283 -11.41 -13.97 -12.93
C GLU A 283 -10.99 -12.49 -13.01
N VAL A 284 -9.84 -12.18 -13.61
CA VAL A 284 -9.39 -10.79 -13.84
C VAL A 284 -10.37 -10.05 -14.73
N ALA A 285 -10.83 -10.69 -15.81
CA ALA A 285 -11.83 -10.10 -16.71
C ALA A 285 -13.17 -9.87 -15.98
N ALA A 286 -13.61 -10.85 -15.21
CA ALA A 286 -14.85 -10.74 -14.43
C ALA A 286 -14.80 -9.63 -13.38
N ALA A 287 -13.66 -9.45 -12.69
CA ALA A 287 -13.46 -8.38 -11.73
C ALA A 287 -13.47 -6.99 -12.41
N CYS A 288 -12.81 -6.87 -13.57
CA CYS A 288 -12.80 -5.66 -14.38
C CYS A 288 -14.20 -5.28 -14.87
N GLU A 289 -14.93 -6.24 -15.45
CA GLU A 289 -16.31 -6.04 -15.97
C GLU A 289 -17.29 -5.68 -14.85
N ALA A 290 -17.10 -6.22 -13.65
CA ALA A 290 -17.90 -5.88 -12.48
C ALA A 290 -17.58 -4.49 -11.91
N GLY A 291 -16.54 -3.81 -12.39
CA GLY A 291 -16.07 -2.55 -11.83
C GLY A 291 -15.59 -2.66 -10.39
N ASP A 292 -15.00 -3.82 -10.05
CA ASP A 292 -14.48 -4.07 -8.71
C ASP A 292 -13.31 -3.14 -8.36
N GLU A 293 -13.20 -2.77 -7.10
CA GLU A 293 -12.20 -1.78 -6.66
C GLU A 293 -11.62 -2.08 -5.27
N PHE A 294 -10.38 -1.68 -5.10
CA PHE A 294 -9.75 -1.46 -3.81
C PHE A 294 -9.85 0.03 -3.49
N THR A 295 -10.60 0.36 -2.44
CA THR A 295 -10.89 1.75 -2.05
C THR A 295 -10.08 2.12 -0.83
N VAL A 296 -9.26 3.17 -0.92
CA VAL A 296 -8.43 3.66 0.18
C VAL A 296 -8.98 4.99 0.68
N ASP A 297 -9.27 5.06 1.98
CA ASP A 297 -9.76 6.26 2.68
C ASP A 297 -8.60 7.18 3.03
N TYR A 298 -7.57 6.64 3.69
CA TYR A 298 -6.37 7.39 4.02
C TYR A 298 -5.15 6.49 4.17
N VAL A 299 -3.97 7.12 4.06
CA VAL A 299 -2.69 6.58 4.53
C VAL A 299 -2.06 7.60 5.44
N ARG A 300 -1.66 7.21 6.66
CA ARG A 300 -1.09 8.09 7.69
C ARG A 300 0.17 7.49 8.29
N VAL A 301 1.14 8.35 8.56
CA VAL A 301 2.39 7.97 9.23
C VAL A 301 2.60 8.86 10.45
N TYR A 302 2.93 8.23 11.54
CA TYR A 302 3.14 8.86 12.82
C TYR A 302 4.54 8.57 13.36
N ASP A 303 5.18 9.58 13.88
CA ASP A 303 6.39 9.47 14.67
C ASP A 303 6.06 9.25 16.15
N PHE A 304 7.01 8.74 16.92
CA PHE A 304 6.91 8.75 18.37
C PHE A 304 7.02 10.19 18.87
N ALA A 305 6.16 10.57 19.81
CA ALA A 305 6.12 11.91 20.39
C ALA A 305 6.73 11.97 21.79
N ASP A 306 7.36 10.88 22.25
CA ASP A 306 8.00 10.76 23.57
C ASP A 306 9.46 11.19 23.52
#